data_7b65ff1f152e5fb69d951245adff09f8
#
_entry.id   7b65ff1f152e5fb69d951245adff09f8
#
_cell.length_a   1.000
_cell.length_b   1.000
_cell.length_c   1.000
_cell.angle_alpha   90.00
_cell.angle_beta   90.00
_cell.angle_gamma   90.00
#
_symmetry.space_group_name_H-M   'P 1'
#
loop_
_entity.id
_entity.type
_entity.pdbx_description
1 polymer ?
#
loop_
_entity_poly.entity_id
_entity_poly.type
_entity_poly.pdbx_seq_one_letter_code
_entity_poly.pdbx_strand_id
1 'polypeptide(L)'
;MISARMEKMAAGGSAIRAMFEEGKRLAKEFGPENVFDFSIGNPYFAPPEAVKNAVVDIITNEDPMYVHGYPANAGYPEVRKAVADSLNERFGTDYTENNIIM
;
A
#
# COMPACT_ATOMS: atom_id res chain seq x y z
N MET A 1 -14.80 -0.27 31.42
CA MET A 1 -16.08 0.35 31.04
C MET A 1 -15.80 1.17 29.79
N ILE A 2 -16.41 0.85 28.65
CA ILE A 2 -16.30 1.63 27.40
C ILE A 2 -17.59 2.45 27.21
N SER A 3 -17.50 3.57 26.50
CA SER A 3 -18.68 4.40 26.24
C SER A 3 -19.61 3.70 25.24
N ALA A 4 -20.92 3.95 25.33
CA ALA A 4 -21.91 3.41 24.38
C ALA A 4 -21.59 3.79 22.92
N ARG A 5 -20.96 4.95 22.69
CA ARG A 5 -20.47 5.36 21.37
C ARG A 5 -19.37 4.44 20.85
N MET A 6 -18.39 4.11 21.70
CA MET A 6 -17.30 3.19 21.32
C MET A 6 -17.80 1.77 21.12
N GLU A 7 -18.74 1.32 21.94
CA GLU A 7 -19.39 0.01 21.78
C GLU A 7 -20.11 -0.09 20.44
N LYS A 8 -20.86 0.94 20.04
CA LYS A 8 -21.54 1.02 18.74
C LYS A 8 -20.53 1.06 17.58
N MET A 9 -19.43 1.79 17.71
CA MET A 9 -18.38 1.85 16.69
C MET A 9 -17.66 0.50 16.54
N ALA A 10 -17.39 -0.20 17.64
CA ALA A 10 -16.77 -1.52 17.62
C ALA A 10 -17.70 -2.60 17.02
N ALA A 11 -19.00 -2.52 17.31
CA ALA A 11 -20.01 -3.43 16.73
C ALA A 11 -20.24 -3.19 15.23
N GLY A 12 -20.00 -1.98 14.75
CA GLY A 12 -20.12 -1.60 13.32
C GLY A 12 -18.92 -1.97 12.47
N GLY A 13 -18.27 -3.12 12.69
CA GLY A 13 -17.10 -3.58 11.97
C GLY A 13 -17.24 -3.47 10.44
N SER A 14 -16.12 -3.28 9.74
CA SER A 14 -16.09 -3.18 8.28
C SER A 14 -16.66 -4.46 7.65
N ALA A 15 -17.70 -4.31 6.83
CA ALA A 15 -18.28 -5.43 6.05
C ALA A 15 -17.22 -6.10 5.17
N ILE A 16 -16.29 -5.33 4.63
CA ILE A 16 -15.16 -5.83 3.81
C ILE A 16 -14.28 -6.78 4.64
N ARG A 17 -13.97 -6.41 5.88
CA ARG A 17 -13.16 -7.28 6.77
C ARG A 17 -13.93 -8.55 7.13
N ALA A 18 -15.23 -8.47 7.40
CA ALA A 18 -16.07 -9.63 7.67
C ALA A 18 -16.10 -10.59 6.46
N MET A 19 -16.24 -10.07 5.25
CA MET A 19 -16.18 -10.86 4.02
C MET A 19 -14.82 -11.56 3.85
N PHE A 20 -13.72 -10.86 4.11
CA PHE A 20 -12.37 -11.43 4.03
C PHE A 20 -12.15 -12.58 5.03
N GLU A 21 -12.60 -12.42 6.28
CA GLU A 21 -12.51 -13.49 7.29
C GLU A 21 -13.41 -14.67 6.94
N GLU A 22 -14.59 -14.42 6.38
CA GLU A 22 -15.47 -15.48 5.89
C GLU A 22 -14.84 -16.22 4.69
N GLY A 23 -14.20 -15.53 3.77
CA GLY A 23 -13.43 -16.15 2.68
C GLY A 23 -12.36 -17.11 3.19
N LYS A 24 -11.61 -16.72 4.21
CA LYS A 24 -10.62 -17.60 4.87
C LYS A 24 -11.28 -18.82 5.53
N ARG A 25 -12.43 -18.64 6.16
CA ARG A 25 -13.19 -19.75 6.77
C ARG A 25 -13.63 -20.75 5.71
N LEU A 26 -14.22 -20.25 4.62
CA LEU A 26 -14.67 -21.09 3.49
C LEU A 26 -13.50 -21.83 2.83
N ALA A 27 -12.35 -21.19 2.67
CA ALA A 27 -11.15 -21.82 2.11
C ALA A 27 -10.64 -22.99 2.98
N LYS A 28 -10.78 -22.90 4.31
CA LYS A 28 -10.46 -24.03 5.21
C LYS A 28 -11.45 -25.18 5.10
N GLU A 29 -12.74 -24.89 4.86
CA GLU A 29 -13.81 -25.87 4.81
C GLU A 29 -13.89 -26.58 3.45
N PHE A 30 -13.72 -25.85 2.36
CA PHE A 30 -13.92 -26.34 0.99
C PHE A 30 -12.65 -26.51 0.17
N GLY A 31 -11.50 -26.11 0.70
CA GLY A 31 -10.23 -26.02 -0.03
C GLY A 31 -10.04 -24.67 -0.71
N PRO A 32 -8.82 -24.09 -0.68
CA PRO A 32 -8.54 -22.77 -1.23
C PRO A 32 -8.76 -22.68 -2.75
N GLU A 33 -8.63 -23.79 -3.46
CA GLU A 33 -8.85 -23.90 -4.90
C GLU A 33 -10.33 -23.80 -5.31
N ASN A 34 -11.25 -23.96 -4.35
CA ASN A 34 -12.70 -23.90 -4.58
C ASN A 34 -13.33 -22.59 -4.08
N VAL A 35 -12.53 -21.66 -3.56
CA VAL A 35 -13.02 -20.38 -3.03
C VAL A 35 -12.40 -19.22 -3.78
N PHE A 36 -13.24 -18.46 -4.49
CA PHE A 36 -12.85 -17.27 -5.23
C PHE A 36 -13.17 -16.02 -4.41
N ASP A 37 -12.18 -15.55 -3.63
CA ASP A 37 -12.35 -14.40 -2.76
C ASP A 37 -12.06 -13.08 -3.50
N PHE A 38 -13.12 -12.31 -3.74
CA PHE A 38 -13.07 -10.97 -4.34
C PHE A 38 -13.31 -9.84 -3.33
N SER A 39 -13.20 -10.13 -2.03
CA SER A 39 -13.48 -9.16 -0.97
C SER A 39 -12.42 -8.05 -0.86
N ILE A 40 -11.16 -8.37 -1.14
CA ILE A 40 -10.03 -7.44 -1.09
C ILE A 40 -9.16 -7.64 -2.33
N GLY A 41 -8.75 -6.53 -2.96
CA GLY A 41 -7.80 -6.55 -4.06
C GLY A 41 -6.38 -6.84 -3.57
N ASN A 42 -5.97 -8.10 -3.58
CA ASN A 42 -4.58 -8.47 -3.35
C ASN A 42 -3.81 -8.56 -4.67
N PRO A 43 -2.54 -8.14 -4.71
CA PRO A 43 -1.68 -8.41 -5.85
C PRO A 43 -1.57 -9.92 -6.10
N TYR A 44 -1.87 -10.36 -7.31
CA TYR A 44 -1.75 -11.78 -7.69
C TYR A 44 -0.34 -12.15 -8.18
N PHE A 45 0.39 -11.15 -8.68
CA PHE A 45 1.75 -11.34 -9.17
C PHE A 45 2.75 -10.76 -8.18
N ALA A 46 3.89 -11.42 -8.04
CA ALA A 46 5.02 -10.91 -7.29
C ALA A 46 5.53 -9.61 -7.95
N PRO A 47 6.00 -8.63 -7.17
CA PRO A 47 6.64 -7.44 -7.74
C PRO A 47 7.91 -7.84 -8.52
N PRO A 48 8.30 -7.03 -9.52
CA PRO A 48 9.57 -7.25 -10.20
C PRO A 48 10.76 -7.32 -9.23
N GLU A 49 11.75 -8.13 -9.56
CA GLU A 49 12.95 -8.29 -8.72
C GLU A 49 13.67 -6.95 -8.46
N ALA A 50 13.58 -6.01 -9.41
CA ALA A 50 14.11 -4.66 -9.24
C ALA A 50 13.53 -3.92 -8.01
N VAL A 51 12.25 -4.13 -7.69
CA VAL A 51 11.61 -3.52 -6.51
C VAL A 51 12.22 -4.09 -5.22
N LYS A 52 12.39 -5.40 -5.14
CA LYS A 52 13.04 -6.06 -4.00
C LYS A 52 14.47 -5.57 -3.81
N ASN A 53 15.24 -5.52 -4.90
CA ASN A 53 16.63 -5.08 -4.86
C ASN A 53 16.75 -3.62 -4.42
N ALA A 54 15.88 -2.74 -4.91
CA ALA A 54 15.84 -1.34 -4.49
C ALA A 54 15.52 -1.19 -2.98
N VAL A 55 14.57 -1.96 -2.45
CA VAL A 55 14.26 -1.93 -1.01
C VAL A 55 15.43 -2.41 -0.17
N VAL A 56 16.10 -3.49 -0.59
CA VAL A 56 17.30 -4.01 0.12
C VAL A 56 18.44 -3.00 0.07
N ASP A 57 18.66 -2.36 -1.08
CA ASP A 57 19.70 -1.35 -1.25
C ASP A 57 19.47 -0.14 -0.34
N ILE A 58 18.27 0.41 -0.32
CA ILE A 58 17.88 1.54 0.53
C ILE A 58 18.12 1.20 2.02
N ILE A 59 17.62 0.05 2.49
CA ILE A 59 17.75 -0.33 3.90
C ILE A 59 19.21 -0.58 4.29
N THR A 60 20.04 -1.02 3.34
CA THR A 60 21.45 -1.37 3.61
C THR A 60 22.37 -0.16 3.56
N ASN A 61 22.13 0.77 2.65
CA ASN A 61 23.10 1.78 2.27
C ASN A 61 22.69 3.22 2.63
N GLU A 62 21.41 3.49 2.84
CA GLU A 62 20.93 4.83 3.18
C GLU A 62 20.98 5.10 4.69
N ASP A 63 20.99 6.39 5.05
CA ASP A 63 20.93 6.80 6.46
C ASP A 63 19.60 6.31 7.10
N PRO A 64 19.68 5.53 8.20
CA PRO A 64 18.48 5.05 8.88
C PRO A 64 17.53 6.16 9.33
N MET A 65 18.05 7.33 9.71
CA MET A 65 17.21 8.47 10.12
C MET A 65 16.46 9.07 8.94
N TYR A 66 17.04 9.03 7.74
CA TYR A 66 16.37 9.42 6.51
C TYR A 66 15.30 8.40 6.09
N VAL A 67 15.64 7.11 6.10
CA VAL A 67 14.75 6.03 5.65
C VAL A 67 13.53 5.88 6.56
N HIS A 68 13.71 6.01 7.88
CA HIS A 68 12.65 5.82 8.88
C HIS A 68 12.06 7.14 9.40
N GLY A 69 12.53 8.27 8.93
CA GLY A 69 12.05 9.59 9.30
C GLY A 69 10.73 9.97 8.61
N TYR A 70 10.12 11.04 9.10
CA TYR A 70 8.98 11.65 8.43
C TYR A 70 9.46 12.56 7.29
N PRO A 71 8.96 12.38 6.06
CA PRO A 71 9.20 13.34 4.99
C PRO A 71 8.41 14.64 5.22
N ALA A 72 8.67 15.66 4.41
CA ALA A 72 7.78 16.80 4.28
C ALA A 72 6.38 16.36 3.81
N ASN A 73 5.34 17.17 4.09
CA ASN A 73 3.94 16.83 3.78
C ASN A 73 3.67 16.42 2.32
N ALA A 74 4.47 16.94 1.40
CA ALA A 74 4.34 16.60 -0.03
C ALA A 74 5.19 15.39 -0.44
N GLY A 75 5.95 14.80 0.46
CA GLY A 75 6.94 13.76 0.18
C GLY A 75 8.33 14.34 -0.17
N TYR A 76 9.31 13.46 -0.32
CA TYR A 76 10.69 13.83 -0.66
C TYR A 76 10.76 14.45 -2.06
N PRO A 77 11.43 15.62 -2.22
CA PRO A 77 11.53 16.32 -3.51
C PRO A 77 12.15 15.47 -4.62
N GLU A 78 13.19 14.70 -4.31
CA GLU A 78 13.87 13.83 -5.26
C GLU A 78 12.96 12.68 -5.76
N VAL A 79 12.12 12.12 -4.88
CA VAL A 79 11.14 11.10 -5.26
C VAL A 79 10.05 11.71 -6.14
N ARG A 80 9.53 12.88 -5.77
CA ARG A 80 8.55 13.61 -6.57
C ARG A 80 9.10 13.98 -7.95
N LYS A 81 10.38 14.41 -8.00
CA LYS A 81 11.06 14.68 -9.26
C LYS A 81 11.15 13.43 -10.13
N ALA A 82 11.56 12.31 -9.59
CA ALA A 82 11.65 11.05 -10.32
C ALA A 82 10.29 10.61 -10.90
N VAL A 83 9.20 10.82 -10.16
CA VAL A 83 7.85 10.56 -10.65
C VAL A 83 7.49 11.53 -11.79
N ALA A 84 7.75 12.83 -11.63
CA ALA A 84 7.51 13.82 -12.67
C ALA A 84 8.28 13.50 -13.96
N ASP A 85 9.58 13.21 -13.85
CA ASP A 85 10.43 12.85 -14.99
C ASP A 85 9.89 11.60 -15.73
N SER A 86 9.48 10.56 -14.98
CA SER A 86 8.89 9.36 -15.55
C SER A 86 7.55 9.62 -16.28
N LEU A 87 6.72 10.50 -15.74
CA LEU A 87 5.46 10.90 -16.40
C LEU A 87 5.74 11.70 -17.68
N ASN A 88 6.71 12.63 -17.63
CA ASN A 88 7.09 13.44 -18.78
C ASN A 88 7.62 12.56 -19.92
N GLU A 89 8.50 11.60 -19.60
CA GLU A 89 9.04 10.68 -20.59
C GLU A 89 7.96 9.80 -21.24
N ARG A 90 7.02 9.27 -20.43
CA ARG A 90 6.01 8.31 -20.90
C ARG A 90 4.83 8.97 -21.59
N PHE A 91 4.47 10.19 -21.23
CA PHE A 91 3.23 10.83 -21.65
C PHE A 91 3.42 12.18 -22.32
N GLY A 92 4.69 12.66 -22.45
CA GLY A 92 4.98 13.93 -23.09
C GLY A 92 4.45 15.14 -22.32
N THR A 93 4.39 15.03 -20.98
CA THR A 93 3.98 16.13 -20.09
C THR A 93 5.19 16.99 -19.70
N ASP A 94 4.97 18.09 -18.98
CA ASP A 94 5.99 19.03 -18.51
C ASP A 94 5.93 19.23 -16.98
N TYR A 95 5.62 18.18 -16.23
CA TYR A 95 5.53 18.23 -14.78
C TYR A 95 6.89 18.45 -14.11
N THR A 96 6.85 19.15 -12.99
CA THR A 96 7.96 19.30 -12.05
C THR A 96 7.61 18.61 -10.74
N GLU A 97 8.55 18.52 -9.81
CA GLU A 97 8.30 18.02 -8.46
C GLU A 97 7.18 18.79 -7.72
N ASN A 98 6.90 20.03 -8.12
CA ASN A 98 5.84 20.84 -7.52
C ASN A 98 4.42 20.45 -7.98
N ASN A 99 4.32 19.64 -9.01
CA ASN A 99 3.05 19.10 -9.50
C ASN A 99 2.71 17.72 -8.87
N ILE A 100 3.63 17.16 -8.09
CA ILE A 100 3.51 15.82 -7.49
C ILE A 100 3.34 15.93 -5.98
N ILE A 101 2.40 15.19 -5.41
CA ILE A 101 2.21 14.98 -3.97
C ILE A 101 2.17 13.47 -3.72
N MET A 102 2.93 13.04 -2.68
CA MET A 102 3.07 11.62 -2.31
C MET A 102 2.27 11.32 -1.04
#